data_4bc462aa3a3fb0e50f3b767e2a5ed723
#
_entry.id   4bc462aa3a3fb0e50f3b767e2a5ed723
#
_cell.length_a   1.000
_cell.length_b   1.000
_cell.length_c   1.000
_cell.angle_alpha   90.00
_cell.angle_beta   90.00
_cell.angle_gamma   90.00
#
_symmetry.space_group_name_H-M   'P 1'
#
loop_
_entity.id
_entity.type
_entity.pdbx_description
1 polymer ?
#
loop_
_entity_poly.entity_id
_entity_poly.type
_entity_poly.pdbx_seq_one_letter_code
_entity_poly.pdbx_strand_id
1 'polypeptide(L)'
;MDQRKTATRSEPPLPRTWDARLARSLVRPLVDTPVTPNHLTTLRLMIGLAGAWCLAHGGFGWSNAGAFLIVLSNFVDHTDGELARISGKSSKIGHFYDLAADALVTIALFVSMGLGIVAQGGQMAASPVLLGAVAGAAVALIFFLRMRIESIAGKAGTKQAFAGGFETEDVLYLLPIVTLVDGVEPFVLAASIGAPLFAAWVVIDWWRIVRRGDLPHENAGPPQVFVPPSGGLARSDRSGGAQSSTEIQASK
;
A
#
# COMPACT_ATOMS: atom_id res chain seq x y z
N MET A 1 -18.22 37.20 -18.11
CA MET A 1 -18.85 36.18 -17.23
C MET A 1 -18.14 34.86 -17.47
N ASP A 2 -17.15 34.61 -16.63
CA ASP A 2 -16.21 33.48 -16.76
C ASP A 2 -16.76 32.29 -15.96
N GLN A 3 -17.42 31.35 -16.65
CA GLN A 3 -17.83 30.09 -16.07
C GLN A 3 -16.65 29.14 -16.04
N ARG A 4 -15.74 29.33 -15.07
CA ARG A 4 -14.79 28.30 -14.71
C ARG A 4 -15.58 27.09 -14.22
N LYS A 5 -15.66 26.10 -15.10
CA LYS A 5 -16.14 24.75 -14.81
C LYS A 5 -15.41 24.26 -13.55
N THR A 6 -16.09 24.20 -12.44
CA THR A 6 -15.75 23.37 -11.30
C THR A 6 -15.89 21.92 -11.76
N ALA A 7 -14.80 21.39 -12.33
CA ALA A 7 -14.69 19.96 -12.55
C ALA A 7 -14.79 19.31 -11.17
N THR A 8 -15.90 18.70 -10.86
CA THR A 8 -16.10 17.85 -9.69
C THR A 8 -15.05 16.75 -9.76
N ARG A 9 -13.98 16.92 -8.98
CA ARG A 9 -12.91 15.93 -8.83
C ARG A 9 -13.58 14.70 -8.22
N SER A 10 -13.81 13.65 -9.01
CA SER A 10 -14.35 12.40 -8.48
C SER A 10 -13.38 11.86 -7.44
N GLU A 11 -13.81 11.84 -6.18
CA GLU A 11 -12.99 11.27 -5.11
C GLU A 11 -12.67 9.80 -5.44
N PRO A 12 -11.42 9.36 -5.25
CA PRO A 12 -11.06 7.98 -5.44
C PRO A 12 -11.85 7.08 -4.49
N PRO A 13 -12.09 5.80 -4.84
CA PRO A 13 -12.85 4.88 -4.01
C PRO A 13 -12.27 4.76 -2.60
N LEU A 14 -13.12 4.42 -1.63
CA LEU A 14 -12.69 4.27 -0.24
C LEU A 14 -11.65 3.15 -0.11
N PRO A 15 -10.61 3.33 0.71
CA PRO A 15 -9.63 2.29 1.00
C PRO A 15 -10.27 1.04 1.60
N ARG A 16 -9.63 -0.11 1.39
CA ARG A 16 -10.11 -1.39 1.92
C ARG A 16 -9.71 -1.61 3.38
N THR A 17 -8.53 -1.17 3.77
CA THR A 17 -7.99 -1.33 5.12
C THR A 17 -8.54 -0.27 6.08
N TRP A 18 -8.59 -0.59 7.36
CA TRP A 18 -9.14 0.32 8.38
C TRP A 18 -8.22 1.52 8.64
N ASP A 19 -6.92 1.29 8.66
CA ASP A 19 -5.86 2.29 8.87
C ASP A 19 -5.80 3.29 7.70
N ALA A 20 -5.89 2.84 6.45
CA ALA A 20 -5.97 3.72 5.30
C ALA A 20 -7.28 4.55 5.28
N ARG A 21 -8.39 4.04 5.83
CA ARG A 21 -9.62 4.82 6.01
C ARG A 21 -9.44 5.92 7.06
N LEU A 22 -8.80 5.57 8.17
CA LEU A 22 -8.47 6.53 9.22
C LEU A 22 -7.47 7.58 8.70
N ALA A 23 -6.42 7.14 8.01
CA ALA A 23 -5.44 8.00 7.34
C ALA A 23 -6.12 8.99 6.39
N ARG A 24 -7.04 8.54 5.51
CA ARG A 24 -7.81 9.41 4.62
C ARG A 24 -8.60 10.48 5.37
N SER A 25 -9.25 10.09 6.49
CA SER A 25 -10.01 11.04 7.31
C SER A 25 -9.10 12.13 7.90
N LEU A 26 -7.91 11.74 8.36
CA LEU A 26 -6.93 12.67 8.97
C LEU A 26 -6.30 13.62 7.95
N VAL A 27 -6.03 13.16 6.71
CA VAL A 27 -5.37 13.99 5.70
C VAL A 27 -6.33 14.80 4.83
N ARG A 28 -7.63 14.52 4.90
CA ARG A 28 -8.64 15.26 4.12
C ARG A 28 -8.55 16.78 4.30
N PRO A 29 -8.38 17.35 5.51
CA PRO A 29 -8.21 18.79 5.69
C PRO A 29 -6.89 19.33 5.14
N LEU A 30 -5.90 18.47 4.87
CA LEU A 30 -4.60 18.87 4.33
C LEU A 30 -4.59 19.00 2.80
N VAL A 31 -5.63 18.56 2.10
CA VAL A 31 -5.68 18.53 0.62
C VAL A 31 -5.46 19.90 0.01
N ASP A 32 -6.11 20.92 0.59
CA ASP A 32 -6.07 22.32 0.12
C ASP A 32 -4.95 23.15 0.76
N THR A 33 -4.08 22.49 1.55
CA THR A 33 -2.93 23.14 2.19
C THR A 33 -1.66 23.00 1.34
N PRO A 34 -0.57 23.75 1.64
CA PRO A 34 0.73 23.58 1.01
C PRO A 34 1.44 22.27 1.42
N VAL A 35 0.87 21.48 2.32
CA VAL A 35 1.42 20.19 2.73
C VAL A 35 1.42 19.23 1.55
N THR A 36 2.57 18.61 1.32
CA THR A 36 2.77 17.61 0.26
C THR A 36 2.94 16.22 0.86
N PRO A 37 2.68 15.14 0.10
CA PRO A 37 3.00 13.78 0.54
C PRO A 37 4.44 13.64 1.03
N ASN A 38 5.41 14.23 0.34
CA ASN A 38 6.82 14.17 0.74
C ASN A 38 7.10 14.75 2.14
N HIS A 39 6.32 15.72 2.60
CA HIS A 39 6.45 16.22 3.98
C HIS A 39 6.04 15.14 4.99
N LEU A 40 5.00 14.38 4.70
CA LEU A 40 4.56 13.27 5.54
C LEU A 40 5.55 12.11 5.48
N THR A 41 6.09 11.79 4.29
CA THR A 41 7.17 10.80 4.14
C THR A 41 8.40 11.19 4.96
N THR A 42 8.79 12.48 4.97
CA THR A 42 9.89 12.95 5.83
C THR A 42 9.56 12.80 7.31
N LEU A 43 8.33 13.15 7.72
CA LEU A 43 7.88 13.03 9.09
C LEU A 43 7.93 11.56 9.56
N ARG A 44 7.37 10.63 8.76
CA ARG A 44 7.40 9.20 9.09
C ARG A 44 8.83 8.66 9.17
N LEU A 45 9.71 9.08 8.26
CA LEU A 45 11.12 8.70 8.28
C LEU A 45 11.79 9.11 9.59
N MET A 46 11.56 10.34 10.04
CA MET A 46 12.11 10.81 11.32
C MET A 46 11.56 10.04 12.51
N ILE A 47 10.25 9.76 12.52
CA ILE A 47 9.61 8.94 13.56
C ILE A 47 10.18 7.52 13.56
N GLY A 48 10.31 6.90 12.38
CA GLY A 48 10.86 5.55 12.23
C GLY A 48 12.32 5.45 12.68
N LEU A 49 13.16 6.42 12.32
CA LEU A 49 14.55 6.48 12.78
C LEU A 49 14.66 6.74 14.29
N ALA A 50 13.77 7.57 14.87
CA ALA A 50 13.69 7.73 16.33
C ALA A 50 13.28 6.41 17.02
N GLY A 51 12.33 5.67 16.42
CA GLY A 51 11.95 4.34 16.90
C GLY A 51 13.11 3.34 16.84
N ALA A 52 13.84 3.32 15.75
CA ALA A 52 15.05 2.50 15.59
C ALA A 52 16.12 2.89 16.64
N TRP A 53 16.33 4.18 16.87
CA TRP A 53 17.25 4.65 17.91
C TRP A 53 16.83 4.16 19.32
N CYS A 54 15.56 4.21 19.66
CA CYS A 54 15.05 3.65 20.91
C CYS A 54 15.34 2.15 21.03
N LEU A 55 15.05 1.37 19.97
CA LEU A 55 15.29 -0.07 19.93
C LEU A 55 16.77 -0.42 20.11
N ALA A 56 17.68 0.40 19.58
CA ALA A 56 19.12 0.20 19.71
C ALA A 56 19.63 0.28 21.15
N HIS A 57 18.92 0.97 22.06
CA HIS A 57 19.27 1.01 23.49
C HIS A 57 18.92 -0.30 24.20
N GLY A 58 17.96 -1.06 23.68
CA GLY A 58 17.48 -2.30 24.28
C GLY A 58 16.78 -2.08 25.62
N GLY A 59 16.37 -3.19 26.24
CA GLY A 59 15.64 -3.20 27.49
C GLY A 59 14.16 -2.81 27.33
N PHE A 60 13.34 -3.25 28.28
CA PHE A 60 11.88 -3.23 28.18
C PHE A 60 11.30 -1.87 27.83
N GLY A 61 11.69 -0.80 28.53
CA GLY A 61 11.13 0.55 28.31
C GLY A 61 11.48 1.12 26.95
N TRP A 62 12.74 1.05 26.56
CA TRP A 62 13.22 1.56 25.27
C TRP A 62 12.68 0.75 24.09
N SER A 63 12.64 -0.59 24.22
CA SER A 63 12.12 -1.46 23.17
C SER A 63 10.64 -1.20 22.91
N ASN A 64 9.81 -1.02 23.95
CA ASN A 64 8.40 -0.70 23.80
C ASN A 64 8.18 0.69 23.22
N ALA A 65 8.95 1.70 23.67
CA ALA A 65 8.90 3.05 23.08
C ALA A 65 9.27 3.02 21.59
N GLY A 66 10.32 2.28 21.25
CA GLY A 66 10.75 2.10 19.87
C GLY A 66 9.70 1.40 19.01
N ALA A 67 9.11 0.32 19.50
CA ALA A 67 8.04 -0.41 18.82
C ALA A 67 6.82 0.49 18.55
N PHE A 68 6.41 1.29 19.53
CA PHE A 68 5.32 2.25 19.35
C PHE A 68 5.64 3.29 18.26
N LEU A 69 6.86 3.84 18.25
CA LEU A 69 7.29 4.81 17.24
C LEU A 69 7.35 4.18 15.83
N ILE A 70 7.76 2.92 15.70
CA ILE A 70 7.73 2.20 14.41
C ILE A 70 6.30 2.02 13.93
N VAL A 71 5.37 1.62 14.80
CA VAL A 71 3.94 1.52 14.46
C VAL A 71 3.38 2.88 14.04
N LEU A 72 3.73 3.94 14.75
CA LEU A 72 3.33 5.30 14.40
C LEU A 72 3.90 5.72 13.04
N SER A 73 5.17 5.40 12.76
CA SER A 73 5.80 5.64 11.46
C SER A 73 5.05 4.93 10.34
N ASN A 74 4.72 3.64 10.53
CA ASN A 74 3.95 2.84 9.57
C ASN A 74 2.54 3.42 9.34
N PHE A 75 1.89 3.92 10.39
CA PHE A 75 0.60 4.59 10.25
C PHE A 75 0.70 5.90 9.46
N VAL A 76 1.74 6.72 9.71
CA VAL A 76 1.98 7.97 8.96
C VAL A 76 2.26 7.69 7.48
N ASP A 77 2.86 6.55 7.14
CA ASP A 77 3.04 6.06 5.76
C ASP A 77 1.71 5.95 5.02
N HIS A 78 0.70 5.34 5.64
CA HIS A 78 -0.64 5.29 5.04
C HIS A 78 -1.24 6.69 4.82
N THR A 79 -0.84 7.69 5.63
CA THR A 79 -1.35 9.06 5.49
C THR A 79 -0.77 9.77 4.27
N ASP A 80 0.52 9.59 3.94
CA ASP A 80 1.14 10.24 2.78
C ASP A 80 0.62 9.64 1.45
N GLY A 81 0.44 8.31 1.40
CA GLY A 81 -0.17 7.62 0.27
C GLY A 81 -1.62 8.07 0.01
N GLU A 82 -2.44 8.20 1.07
CA GLU A 82 -3.81 8.70 0.92
C GLU A 82 -3.83 10.18 0.53
N LEU A 83 -2.96 11.02 1.10
CA LEU A 83 -2.83 12.43 0.68
C LEU A 83 -2.45 12.53 -0.80
N ALA A 84 -1.50 11.72 -1.27
CA ALA A 84 -1.12 11.67 -2.68
C ALA A 84 -2.31 11.32 -3.59
N ARG A 85 -3.12 10.33 -3.19
CA ARG A 85 -4.29 9.86 -3.96
C ARG A 85 -5.38 10.93 -4.05
N ILE A 86 -5.75 11.57 -2.93
CA ILE A 86 -6.88 12.51 -2.90
C ILE A 86 -6.49 13.91 -3.38
N SER A 87 -5.24 14.35 -3.16
CA SER A 87 -4.75 15.66 -3.61
C SER A 87 -4.25 15.66 -5.05
N GLY A 88 -3.92 14.48 -5.62
CA GLY A 88 -3.28 14.35 -6.93
C GLY A 88 -1.85 14.93 -6.97
N LYS A 89 -1.24 15.18 -5.82
CA LYS A 89 0.12 15.71 -5.68
C LYS A 89 1.19 14.60 -5.71
N SER A 90 0.99 13.56 -6.53
CA SER A 90 1.97 12.49 -6.68
C SER A 90 3.05 12.86 -7.70
N SER A 91 4.30 12.43 -7.46
CA SER A 91 5.41 12.59 -8.38
C SER A 91 6.27 11.32 -8.43
N LYS A 92 6.98 11.10 -9.55
CA LYS A 92 7.91 9.97 -9.67
C LYS A 92 9.05 10.03 -8.64
N ILE A 93 9.54 11.23 -8.35
CA ILE A 93 10.59 11.46 -7.34
C ILE A 93 10.04 11.18 -5.95
N GLY A 94 8.79 11.62 -5.65
CA GLY A 94 8.13 11.35 -4.39
C GLY A 94 7.95 9.85 -4.14
N HIS A 95 7.53 9.10 -5.15
CA HIS A 95 7.41 7.65 -5.05
C HIS A 95 8.75 6.94 -4.80
N PHE A 96 9.85 7.40 -5.45
CA PHE A 96 11.18 6.85 -5.18
C PHE A 96 11.67 7.20 -3.77
N TYR A 97 11.40 8.43 -3.31
CA TYR A 97 11.73 8.88 -1.96
C TYR A 97 11.02 8.06 -0.89
N ASP A 98 9.75 7.80 -1.10
CA ASP A 98 8.89 6.98 -0.27
C ASP A 98 9.46 5.55 -0.12
N LEU A 99 9.74 4.89 -1.24
CA LEU A 99 10.36 3.58 -1.30
C LEU A 99 11.72 3.52 -0.58
N ALA A 100 12.55 4.55 -0.77
CA ALA A 100 13.85 4.63 -0.10
C ALA A 100 13.71 4.81 1.41
N ALA A 101 12.72 5.59 1.86
CA ALA A 101 12.39 5.78 3.26
C ALA A 101 11.93 4.47 3.90
N ASP A 102 11.06 3.70 3.22
CA ASP A 102 10.63 2.37 3.67
C ASP A 102 11.78 1.41 3.87
N ALA A 103 12.63 1.29 2.86
CA ALA A 103 13.79 0.42 2.94
C ALA A 103 14.73 0.82 4.09
N LEU A 104 14.96 2.13 4.26
CA LEU A 104 15.84 2.64 5.30
C LEU A 104 15.28 2.38 6.70
N VAL A 105 14.00 2.68 6.94
CA VAL A 105 13.34 2.42 8.23
C VAL A 105 13.32 0.94 8.55
N THR A 106 13.01 0.09 7.57
CA THR A 106 12.97 -1.36 7.74
C THR A 106 14.34 -1.93 8.10
N ILE A 107 15.40 -1.54 7.39
CA ILE A 107 16.75 -2.00 7.70
C ILE A 107 17.19 -1.47 9.07
N ALA A 108 16.95 -0.17 9.36
CA ALA A 108 17.28 0.44 10.63
C ALA A 108 16.57 -0.25 11.80
N LEU A 109 15.29 -0.60 11.65
CA LEU A 109 14.51 -1.34 12.64
C LEU A 109 15.22 -2.64 13.06
N PHE A 110 15.51 -3.51 12.10
CA PHE A 110 16.11 -4.82 12.41
C PHE A 110 17.55 -4.71 12.89
N VAL A 111 18.36 -3.83 12.33
CA VAL A 111 19.72 -3.54 12.81
C VAL A 111 19.69 -3.04 14.25
N SER A 112 18.77 -2.13 14.55
CA SER A 112 18.63 -1.55 15.89
C SER A 112 18.17 -2.57 16.93
N MET A 113 17.30 -3.52 16.56
CA MET A 113 16.97 -4.65 17.43
C MET A 113 18.24 -5.48 17.77
N GLY A 114 19.07 -5.77 16.77
CA GLY A 114 20.33 -6.45 16.99
C GLY A 114 21.28 -5.67 17.90
N LEU A 115 21.37 -4.35 17.75
CA LEU A 115 22.14 -3.47 18.64
C LEU A 115 21.58 -3.47 20.07
N GLY A 116 20.25 -3.42 20.23
CA GLY A 116 19.58 -3.48 21.51
C GLY A 116 19.87 -4.80 22.26
N ILE A 117 19.89 -5.93 21.55
CA ILE A 117 20.29 -7.23 22.14
C ILE A 117 21.71 -7.16 22.67
N VAL A 118 22.66 -6.64 21.87
CA VAL A 118 24.04 -6.47 22.32
C VAL A 118 24.16 -5.52 23.50
N ALA A 119 23.45 -4.41 23.49
CA ALA A 119 23.45 -3.43 24.58
C ALA A 119 22.96 -4.01 25.92
N GLN A 120 22.09 -5.02 25.87
CA GLN A 120 21.63 -5.76 27.07
C GLN A 120 22.48 -6.97 27.44
N GLY A 121 23.63 -7.16 26.75
CA GLY A 121 24.52 -8.30 27.01
C GLY A 121 24.00 -9.63 26.44
N GLY A 122 22.99 -9.61 25.59
CA GLY A 122 22.46 -10.79 24.91
C GLY A 122 23.53 -11.41 23.99
N GLN A 123 23.61 -12.73 23.99
CA GLN A 123 24.56 -13.49 23.16
C GLN A 123 23.78 -14.48 22.32
N MET A 124 24.02 -14.44 21.02
CA MET A 124 23.46 -15.39 20.06
C MET A 124 24.58 -16.18 19.38
N ALA A 125 24.24 -17.26 18.70
CA ALA A 125 25.21 -18.09 17.97
C ALA A 125 25.96 -17.32 16.86
N ALA A 126 25.37 -16.21 16.38
CA ALA A 126 25.97 -15.27 15.45
C ALA A 126 25.75 -13.84 15.94
N SER A 127 26.45 -12.86 15.37
CA SER A 127 26.27 -11.44 15.74
C SER A 127 24.81 -11.00 15.61
N PRO A 128 24.14 -10.56 16.68
CA PRO A 128 22.74 -10.10 16.61
C PRO A 128 22.54 -8.96 15.61
N VAL A 129 23.54 -8.08 15.49
CA VAL A 129 23.52 -6.96 14.52
C VAL A 129 23.55 -7.48 13.08
N LEU A 130 24.38 -8.48 12.80
CA LEU A 130 24.46 -9.10 11.47
C LEU A 130 23.14 -9.82 11.15
N LEU A 131 22.58 -10.57 12.10
CA LEU A 131 21.29 -11.25 11.94
C LEU A 131 20.17 -10.21 11.65
N GLY A 132 20.14 -9.11 12.38
CA GLY A 132 19.24 -8.00 12.13
C GLY A 132 19.44 -7.38 10.74
N ALA A 133 20.69 -7.14 10.34
CA ALA A 133 20.97 -6.58 9.01
C ALA A 133 20.50 -7.51 7.87
N VAL A 134 20.71 -8.82 8.02
CA VAL A 134 20.24 -9.83 7.04
C VAL A 134 18.70 -9.85 6.99
N ALA A 135 18.05 -9.85 8.16
CA ALA A 135 16.58 -9.81 8.21
C ALA A 135 16.04 -8.53 7.57
N GLY A 136 16.55 -7.37 7.96
CA GLY A 136 16.11 -6.06 7.45
C GLY A 136 16.31 -5.92 5.94
N ALA A 137 17.46 -6.33 5.42
CA ALA A 137 17.73 -6.33 3.99
C ALA A 137 16.80 -7.27 3.22
N ALA A 138 16.51 -8.46 3.76
CA ALA A 138 15.59 -9.41 3.15
C ALA A 138 14.16 -8.88 3.12
N VAL A 139 13.68 -8.27 4.22
CA VAL A 139 12.34 -7.67 4.27
C VAL A 139 12.22 -6.48 3.32
N ALA A 140 13.21 -5.60 3.27
CA ALA A 140 13.24 -4.48 2.32
C ALA A 140 13.21 -4.98 0.86
N LEU A 141 13.95 -6.05 0.55
CA LEU A 141 13.93 -6.68 -0.77
C LEU A 141 12.54 -7.27 -1.09
N ILE A 142 11.89 -7.92 -0.14
CA ILE A 142 10.53 -8.47 -0.32
C ILE A 142 9.56 -7.34 -0.68
N PHE A 143 9.55 -6.23 0.04
CA PHE A 143 8.68 -5.09 -0.24
C PHE A 143 8.94 -4.50 -1.62
N PHE A 144 10.23 -4.28 -1.95
CA PHE A 144 10.62 -3.79 -3.29
C PHE A 144 10.14 -4.72 -4.41
N LEU A 145 10.39 -6.01 -4.31
CA LEU A 145 10.01 -6.98 -5.34
C LEU A 145 8.49 -7.11 -5.46
N ARG A 146 7.75 -7.12 -4.35
CA ARG A 146 6.29 -7.18 -4.37
C ARG A 146 5.68 -5.97 -5.05
N MET A 147 6.16 -4.78 -4.73
CA MET A 147 5.75 -3.55 -5.40
C MET A 147 6.04 -3.64 -6.92
N ARG A 148 7.21 -4.19 -7.32
CA ARG A 148 7.54 -4.40 -8.74
C ARG A 148 6.62 -5.43 -9.40
N ILE A 149 6.28 -6.52 -8.74
CA ILE A 149 5.32 -7.52 -9.22
C ILE A 149 3.94 -6.86 -9.41
N GLU A 150 3.47 -6.08 -8.44
CA GLU A 150 2.19 -5.37 -8.53
C GLU A 150 2.17 -4.36 -9.69
N SER A 151 3.27 -3.67 -9.94
CA SER A 151 3.39 -2.73 -11.05
C SER A 151 3.33 -3.40 -12.44
N ILE A 152 3.75 -4.67 -12.54
CA ILE A 152 3.79 -5.44 -13.80
C ILE A 152 2.49 -6.23 -14.00
N ALA A 153 2.09 -7.01 -13.01
CA ALA A 153 0.98 -7.97 -13.12
C ALA A 153 -0.36 -7.45 -12.54
N GLY A 154 -0.37 -6.23 -11.99
CA GLY A 154 -1.52 -5.65 -11.29
C GLY A 154 -1.80 -6.34 -9.95
N LYS A 155 -2.77 -5.81 -9.19
CA LYS A 155 -3.17 -6.36 -7.87
C LYS A 155 -3.63 -7.82 -7.89
N ALA A 156 -4.09 -8.32 -9.04
CA ALA A 156 -4.49 -9.71 -9.22
C ALA A 156 -3.31 -10.67 -9.35
N GLY A 157 -2.13 -10.18 -9.73
CA GLY A 157 -0.91 -10.99 -9.87
C GLY A 157 -0.20 -11.25 -8.55
N THR A 158 -0.35 -10.37 -7.59
CA THR A 158 0.08 -10.60 -6.22
C THR A 158 -1.02 -11.36 -5.50
N LYS A 159 -0.82 -12.67 -5.29
CA LYS A 159 -1.65 -13.48 -4.37
C LYS A 159 -1.39 -13.01 -2.93
N GLN A 160 -1.76 -11.78 -2.61
CA GLN A 160 -1.72 -11.32 -1.23
C GLN A 160 -2.76 -12.11 -0.44
N ALA A 161 -2.32 -12.78 0.61
CA ALA A 161 -3.21 -13.36 1.60
C ALA A 161 -3.90 -12.19 2.34
N PHE A 162 -5.04 -11.76 1.81
CA PHE A 162 -5.91 -10.80 2.46
C PHE A 162 -6.77 -11.58 3.46
N ALA A 163 -6.39 -11.55 4.71
CA ALA A 163 -7.16 -12.17 5.78
C ALA A 163 -7.77 -11.07 6.66
N GLY A 164 -9.09 -10.89 6.58
CA GLY A 164 -9.85 -10.10 7.55
C GLY A 164 -9.55 -8.60 7.60
N GLY A 165 -9.03 -8.01 6.53
CA GLY A 165 -8.71 -6.55 6.49
C GLY A 165 -7.26 -6.22 6.80
N PHE A 166 -6.40 -7.24 6.99
CA PHE A 166 -4.96 -7.10 7.19
C PHE A 166 -4.19 -7.42 5.91
N GLU A 167 -3.23 -6.58 5.56
CA GLU A 167 -2.26 -6.79 4.49
C GLU A 167 -0.94 -7.34 5.09
N THR A 168 -0.04 -7.84 4.24
CA THR A 168 1.24 -8.40 4.72
C THR A 168 2.12 -7.35 5.40
N GLU A 169 1.92 -6.09 5.09
CA GLU A 169 2.63 -4.94 5.67
C GLU A 169 2.18 -4.65 7.11
N ASP A 170 0.96 -5.08 7.46
CA ASP A 170 0.39 -4.90 8.80
C ASP A 170 1.10 -5.73 9.88
N VAL A 171 2.01 -6.63 9.50
CA VAL A 171 2.83 -7.40 10.46
C VAL A 171 3.63 -6.47 11.38
N LEU A 172 3.99 -5.27 10.95
CA LEU A 172 4.67 -4.29 11.80
C LEU A 172 3.82 -3.81 12.98
N TYR A 173 2.49 -3.87 12.87
CA TYR A 173 1.58 -3.57 14.00
C TYR A 173 1.66 -4.62 15.13
N LEU A 174 2.24 -5.79 14.87
CA LEU A 174 2.48 -6.81 15.91
C LEU A 174 3.77 -6.56 16.70
N LEU A 175 4.62 -5.64 16.26
CA LEU A 175 5.89 -5.35 16.91
C LEU A 175 5.78 -4.98 18.40
N PRO A 176 4.78 -4.17 18.84
CA PRO A 176 4.57 -3.92 20.26
C PRO A 176 4.31 -5.19 21.07
N ILE A 177 3.65 -6.19 20.50
CA ILE A 177 3.44 -7.48 21.20
C ILE A 177 4.78 -8.18 21.42
N VAL A 178 5.64 -8.19 20.42
CA VAL A 178 6.99 -8.78 20.52
C VAL A 178 7.79 -8.13 21.64
N THR A 179 7.78 -6.79 21.72
CA THR A 179 8.54 -6.07 22.74
C THR A 179 7.90 -6.16 24.13
N LEU A 180 6.57 -6.22 24.23
CA LEU A 180 5.85 -6.39 25.52
C LEU A 180 6.10 -7.76 26.15
N VAL A 181 6.30 -8.81 25.36
CA VAL A 181 6.63 -10.15 25.88
C VAL A 181 8.13 -10.40 25.98
N ASP A 182 8.95 -9.34 25.81
CA ASP A 182 10.43 -9.41 25.79
C ASP A 182 10.97 -10.41 24.75
N GLY A 183 10.27 -10.51 23.62
CA GLY A 183 10.52 -11.49 22.57
C GLY A 183 11.46 -10.98 21.45
N VAL A 184 12.25 -9.92 21.66
CA VAL A 184 13.08 -9.31 20.62
C VAL A 184 14.14 -10.27 20.08
N GLU A 185 14.81 -11.00 20.98
CA GLU A 185 15.87 -11.95 20.60
C GLU A 185 15.34 -13.11 19.73
N PRO A 186 14.33 -13.90 20.16
CA PRO A 186 13.78 -14.96 19.31
C PRO A 186 13.14 -14.41 18.03
N PHE A 187 12.59 -13.19 18.04
CA PHE A 187 12.03 -12.56 16.85
C PHE A 187 13.12 -12.23 15.83
N VAL A 188 14.25 -11.63 16.23
CA VAL A 188 15.37 -11.34 15.32
C VAL A 188 15.95 -12.63 14.75
N LEU A 189 16.09 -13.69 15.56
CA LEU A 189 16.55 -14.99 15.10
C LEU A 189 15.59 -15.59 14.05
N ALA A 190 14.31 -15.63 14.34
CA ALA A 190 13.31 -16.15 13.42
C ALA A 190 13.25 -15.33 12.11
N ALA A 191 13.33 -14.00 12.22
CA ALA A 191 13.32 -13.11 11.06
C ALA A 191 14.60 -13.27 10.20
N SER A 192 15.77 -13.47 10.82
CA SER A 192 17.05 -13.66 10.09
C SER A 192 17.09 -14.93 9.25
N ILE A 193 16.23 -15.91 9.54
CA ILE A 193 16.10 -17.16 8.78
C ILE A 193 14.87 -17.06 7.84
N GLY A 194 13.72 -16.68 8.40
CA GLY A 194 12.45 -16.69 7.67
C GLY A 194 12.38 -15.65 6.56
N ALA A 195 12.87 -14.42 6.80
CA ALA A 195 12.82 -13.37 5.80
C ALA A 195 13.69 -13.66 4.57
N PRO A 196 14.95 -14.14 4.68
CA PRO A 196 15.73 -14.54 3.51
C PRO A 196 15.11 -15.72 2.72
N LEU A 197 14.55 -16.71 3.40
CA LEU A 197 13.86 -17.82 2.74
C LEU A 197 12.64 -17.33 1.95
N PHE A 198 11.86 -16.45 2.56
CA PHE A 198 10.71 -15.85 1.89
C PHE A 198 11.14 -14.90 0.76
N ALA A 199 12.19 -14.12 0.94
CA ALA A 199 12.77 -13.29 -0.12
C ALA A 199 13.21 -14.14 -1.33
N ALA A 200 13.87 -15.26 -1.09
CA ALA A 200 14.25 -16.19 -2.16
C ALA A 200 13.02 -16.72 -2.93
N TRP A 201 11.95 -17.05 -2.24
CA TRP A 201 10.68 -17.45 -2.87
C TRP A 201 10.09 -16.31 -3.71
N VAL A 202 10.05 -15.06 -3.20
CA VAL A 202 9.56 -13.90 -3.93
C VAL A 202 10.42 -13.61 -5.16
N VAL A 203 11.76 -13.75 -5.07
CA VAL A 203 12.69 -13.62 -6.23
C VAL A 203 12.34 -14.63 -7.31
N ILE A 204 12.11 -15.90 -6.93
CA ILE A 204 11.72 -16.96 -7.87
C ILE A 204 10.39 -16.64 -8.54
N ASP A 205 9.40 -16.14 -7.78
CA ASP A 205 8.09 -15.79 -8.30
C ASP A 205 8.18 -14.60 -9.27
N TRP A 206 8.91 -13.54 -8.89
CA TRP A 206 9.21 -12.41 -9.77
C TRP A 206 9.87 -12.86 -11.07
N TRP A 207 10.88 -13.74 -10.99
CA TRP A 207 11.56 -14.25 -12.16
C TRP A 207 10.65 -15.09 -13.08
N ARG A 208 9.74 -15.87 -12.51
CA ARG A 208 8.72 -16.62 -13.25
C ARG A 208 7.77 -15.68 -14.00
N ILE A 209 7.29 -14.60 -13.35
CA ILE A 209 6.40 -13.61 -13.95
C ILE A 209 7.10 -12.91 -15.13
N VAL A 210 8.33 -12.45 -14.93
CA VAL A 210 9.10 -11.78 -15.97
C VAL A 210 9.39 -12.71 -17.16
N ARG A 211 9.69 -14.01 -16.91
CA ARG A 211 9.94 -14.97 -17.99
C ARG A 211 8.69 -15.40 -18.75
N ARG A 212 7.53 -15.41 -18.12
CA ARG A 212 6.27 -15.76 -18.78
C ARG A 212 5.81 -14.69 -19.76
N GLY A 213 6.43 -13.52 -19.76
CA GLY A 213 6.05 -12.42 -20.64
C GLY A 213 4.67 -11.84 -20.32
N ASP A 214 4.15 -12.05 -19.10
CA ASP A 214 2.94 -11.38 -18.58
C ASP A 214 3.20 -9.88 -18.38
N LEU A 215 3.92 -9.28 -19.33
CA LEU A 215 3.97 -7.83 -19.48
C LEU A 215 2.54 -7.39 -19.79
N PRO A 216 2.00 -6.37 -19.12
CA PRO A 216 0.74 -5.77 -19.54
C PRO A 216 0.88 -5.47 -21.03
N HIS A 217 0.07 -6.11 -21.86
CA HIS A 217 -0.01 -5.72 -23.24
C HIS A 217 -0.43 -4.25 -23.24
N GLU A 218 0.42 -3.40 -23.78
CA GLU A 218 0.20 -1.96 -23.99
C GLU A 218 -1.06 -1.69 -24.85
N ASN A 219 -1.79 -2.73 -25.19
CA ASN A 219 -3.03 -2.78 -25.96
C ASN A 219 -4.32 -2.94 -25.13
N ALA A 220 -4.28 -2.74 -23.81
CA ALA A 220 -5.49 -2.42 -23.10
C ALA A 220 -5.88 -0.99 -23.54
N GLY A 221 -6.64 -0.90 -24.62
CA GLY A 221 -7.24 0.34 -25.09
C GLY A 221 -7.90 1.07 -23.91
N PRO A 222 -8.09 2.39 -23.99
CA PRO A 222 -8.65 3.17 -22.90
C PRO A 222 -9.92 2.47 -22.40
N PRO A 223 -10.17 2.45 -21.08
CA PRO A 223 -11.34 1.79 -20.52
C PRO A 223 -12.56 2.24 -21.31
N GLN A 224 -13.28 1.29 -21.93
CA GLN A 224 -14.49 1.60 -22.66
C GLN A 224 -15.46 2.27 -21.69
N VAL A 225 -15.62 3.57 -21.86
CA VAL A 225 -16.65 4.34 -21.16
C VAL A 225 -17.96 3.70 -21.61
N PHE A 226 -18.63 3.01 -20.68
CA PHE A 226 -19.98 2.52 -20.93
C PHE A 226 -20.86 3.73 -21.25
N VAL A 227 -21.14 3.93 -22.52
CA VAL A 227 -22.15 4.89 -22.97
C VAL A 227 -23.48 4.13 -22.91
N PRO A 228 -24.38 4.47 -21.97
CA PRO A 228 -25.71 3.87 -21.97
C PRO A 228 -26.37 4.17 -23.31
N PRO A 229 -27.13 3.21 -23.89
CA PRO A 229 -27.84 3.45 -25.13
C PRO A 229 -28.75 4.66 -24.93
N SER A 230 -28.56 5.67 -25.76
CA SER A 230 -29.41 6.85 -25.78
C SER A 230 -30.85 6.39 -26.04
N GLY A 231 -31.67 6.44 -24.98
CA GLY A 231 -33.09 6.13 -25.06
C GLY A 231 -33.73 7.00 -26.12
N GLY A 232 -34.18 6.37 -27.21
CA GLY A 232 -34.95 7.02 -28.21
C GLY A 232 -36.21 7.60 -27.58
N LEU A 233 -36.29 8.92 -27.55
CA LEU A 233 -37.53 9.64 -27.28
C LEU A 233 -38.54 9.25 -28.35
N ALA A 234 -39.50 8.41 -27.97
CA ALA A 234 -40.66 8.13 -28.80
C ALA A 234 -41.40 9.46 -29.07
N ARG A 235 -41.28 9.92 -30.31
CA ARG A 235 -42.03 11.04 -30.82
C ARG A 235 -43.48 10.58 -30.97
N SER A 236 -44.36 11.06 -30.08
CA SER A 236 -45.79 10.92 -30.23
C SER A 236 -46.24 11.87 -31.33
N ASP A 237 -46.44 11.40 -32.56
CA ASP A 237 -47.21 12.07 -33.58
C ASP A 237 -48.69 11.73 -33.36
N ARG A 238 -49.43 12.73 -32.83
CA ARG A 238 -50.88 12.84 -32.98
C ARG A 238 -51.19 13.59 -34.26
N SER A 239 -51.74 12.87 -35.20
CA SER A 239 -52.67 13.45 -36.22
C SER A 239 -53.46 12.28 -36.82
N GLY A 240 -54.59 12.14 -36.61
CA GLY A 240 -55.90 12.38 -37.04
C GLY A 240 -56.22 11.95 -38.47
N GLY A 241 -57.31 11.20 -38.66
CA GLY A 241 -57.92 11.04 -40.01
C GLY A 241 -58.37 9.61 -40.31
N ALA A 242 -59.50 9.31 -39.95
CA ALA A 242 -60.73 8.75 -40.54
C ALA A 242 -60.62 7.84 -41.78
N GLN A 243 -61.55 6.88 -41.76
CA GLN A 243 -62.25 6.18 -42.89
C GLN A 243 -61.52 4.95 -43.44
N SER A 244 -62.14 3.87 -43.44
CA SER A 244 -63.39 3.26 -43.83
C SER A 244 -63.09 1.94 -44.57
N SER A 245 -63.80 0.97 -44.20
CA SER A 245 -64.41 -0.06 -45.05
C SER A 245 -63.59 -1.20 -45.66
N THR A 246 -63.99 -2.36 -45.26
CA THR A 246 -64.54 -3.44 -46.08
C THR A 246 -63.62 -4.52 -46.62
N GLU A 247 -63.95 -5.68 -46.19
CA GLU A 247 -64.18 -6.96 -46.92
C GLU A 247 -63.02 -7.95 -46.99
N ILE A 248 -63.24 -9.05 -46.33
CA ILE A 248 -63.73 -10.35 -46.85
C ILE A 248 -62.66 -11.34 -47.36
N GLN A 249 -62.76 -12.50 -46.74
CA GLN A 249 -62.54 -13.87 -47.23
C GLN A 249 -61.12 -14.42 -47.40
N ALA A 250 -60.85 -15.39 -46.70
CA ALA A 250 -61.07 -16.86 -46.89
C ALA A 250 -59.90 -17.63 -47.44
N SER A 251 -59.59 -18.68 -46.74
CA SER A 251 -59.25 -20.02 -47.26
C SER A 251 -57.79 -20.22 -47.75
N LYS A 252 -57.02 -20.87 -47.06
CA LYS A 252 -56.77 -22.36 -47.02
C LYS A 252 -55.72 -22.66 -46.00
#